data_4a7a1434a2d38c2069563b623032ab5c
#
_entry.id   4a7a1434a2d38c2069563b623032ab5c
#
_cell.length_a   1.000
_cell.length_b   1.000
_cell.length_c   1.000
_cell.angle_alpha   90.00
_cell.angle_beta   90.00
_cell.angle_gamma   90.00
#
_symmetry.space_group_name_H-M   'P 1'
#
loop_
_entity.id
_entity.type
_entity.pdbx_description
1 polymer ?
#
loop_
_entity_poly.entity_id
_entity_poly.type
_entity_poly.pdbx_seq_one_letter_code
_entity_poly.pdbx_strand_id
1 'polypeptide(L)'
;MPVPEHLESATDDIDTIASRDKHIIWKVKAQAARLTFRLFSRYANLKFILKKTDPDRPFQEYFNSNYAETLCESHLQIIFKRKTHFVGSKALNFVIKLVSSAIKIPLTMEKMKPFIDNILYETAIPLMIISNRDIQLFEEDPIEYVRKQQDLFESIYMPKVTTVELLQLICQYKSTPGRKVKPDYLMPFLAFVSNNMQQYGEALAAGGNPDWRVKESLLYAVGSLNEDIALYKEYAHNIEPMLKTHVLSDFASPHPLLKSRACWVYGQFSDYEFNDKQHIQQAVDGIYQSLFSEHLPVKFAAAISLSKMLDDDTAMEFLKPALKNILEVYLKIMEEIDSEDLISALEMIMERF
;
A
#
# COMPACT_ATOMS: atom_id res chain seq x y z
N MET A 1 3.33 -25.25 -18.58
CA MET A 1 4.37 -26.13 -18.04
C MET A 1 4.05 -26.40 -16.58
N PRO A 2 3.86 -27.66 -16.16
CA PRO A 2 3.58 -27.97 -14.77
C PRO A 2 4.76 -27.56 -13.87
N VAL A 3 4.46 -27.16 -12.64
CA VAL A 3 5.49 -26.84 -11.63
C VAL A 3 5.89 -28.17 -10.98
N PRO A 4 7.18 -28.44 -10.80
CA PRO A 4 7.61 -29.59 -9.98
C PRO A 4 7.07 -29.49 -8.56
N GLU A 5 6.70 -30.59 -7.95
CA GLU A 5 6.03 -30.68 -6.65
C GLU A 5 6.81 -29.94 -5.55
N HIS A 6 8.15 -30.08 -5.53
CA HIS A 6 9.03 -29.40 -4.56
C HIS A 6 9.09 -27.87 -4.71
N LEU A 7 8.58 -27.30 -5.81
CA LEU A 7 8.47 -25.84 -6.05
C LEU A 7 7.03 -25.32 -5.92
N GLU A 8 6.07 -26.20 -5.63
CA GLU A 8 4.64 -25.88 -5.73
C GLU A 8 4.04 -25.37 -4.43
N SER A 9 4.50 -25.86 -3.28
CA SER A 9 3.94 -25.49 -1.98
C SER A 9 4.20 -24.03 -1.62
N ALA A 10 3.23 -23.35 -1.02
CA ALA A 10 3.44 -22.02 -0.45
C ALA A 10 4.51 -22.07 0.65
N THR A 11 5.28 -21.00 0.79
CA THR A 11 6.34 -20.85 1.79
C THR A 11 6.53 -19.39 2.14
N ASP A 12 6.94 -19.11 3.36
CA ASP A 12 7.37 -17.80 3.88
C ASP A 12 8.89 -17.78 4.20
N ASP A 13 9.57 -18.90 3.96
CA ASP A 13 11.02 -18.99 4.10
C ASP A 13 11.74 -18.16 3.04
N ILE A 14 12.57 -17.21 3.48
CA ILE A 14 13.22 -16.18 2.65
C ILE A 14 14.12 -16.82 1.59
N ASP A 15 14.97 -17.78 1.99
CA ASP A 15 15.93 -18.41 1.09
C ASP A 15 15.22 -19.26 0.03
N THR A 16 14.18 -19.98 0.45
CA THR A 16 13.34 -20.75 -0.46
C THR A 16 12.64 -19.86 -1.47
N ILE A 17 12.04 -18.74 -1.04
CA ILE A 17 11.42 -17.76 -1.93
C ILE A 17 12.44 -17.21 -2.91
N ALA A 18 13.60 -16.77 -2.43
CA ALA A 18 14.66 -16.20 -3.27
C ALA A 18 15.21 -17.22 -4.29
N SER A 19 15.36 -18.47 -3.89
CA SER A 19 15.79 -19.56 -4.76
C SER A 19 14.74 -19.87 -5.83
N ARG A 20 13.47 -20.00 -5.43
CA ARG A 20 12.36 -20.27 -6.36
C ARG A 20 12.14 -19.16 -7.36
N ASP A 21 12.21 -17.88 -6.95
CA ASP A 21 12.09 -16.72 -7.85
C ASP A 21 13.17 -16.70 -8.93
N LYS A 22 14.36 -17.22 -8.62
CA LYS A 22 15.47 -17.36 -9.59
C LYS A 22 15.31 -18.57 -10.52
N HIS A 23 14.46 -19.53 -10.17
CA HIS A 23 14.28 -20.77 -10.93
C HIS A 23 13.69 -20.48 -12.32
N ILE A 24 14.17 -21.22 -13.34
CA ILE A 24 13.80 -20.98 -14.76
C ILE A 24 12.29 -21.07 -14.99
N ILE A 25 11.58 -21.97 -14.32
CA ILE A 25 10.12 -22.13 -14.43
C ILE A 25 9.40 -20.83 -14.06
N TRP A 26 9.81 -20.19 -12.97
CA TRP A 26 9.19 -18.95 -12.52
C TRP A 26 9.56 -17.77 -13.38
N LYS A 27 10.78 -17.75 -13.96
CA LYS A 27 11.15 -16.76 -14.98
C LYS A 27 10.29 -16.90 -16.23
N VAL A 28 10.05 -18.11 -16.71
CA VAL A 28 9.16 -18.37 -17.88
C VAL A 28 7.72 -17.97 -17.55
N LYS A 29 7.19 -18.35 -16.37
CA LYS A 29 5.85 -17.95 -15.95
C LYS A 29 5.70 -16.43 -15.81
N ALA A 30 6.72 -15.74 -15.31
CA ALA A 30 6.72 -14.27 -15.24
C ALA A 30 6.67 -13.61 -16.63
N GLN A 31 7.39 -14.17 -17.63
CA GLN A 31 7.31 -13.66 -19.00
C GLN A 31 5.94 -13.95 -19.65
N ALA A 32 5.36 -15.12 -19.39
CA ALA A 32 4.00 -15.44 -19.84
C ALA A 32 2.98 -14.46 -19.23
N ALA A 33 3.02 -14.25 -17.90
CA ALA A 33 2.14 -13.31 -17.22
C ALA A 33 2.33 -11.86 -17.73
N ARG A 34 3.58 -11.45 -18.01
CA ARG A 34 3.87 -10.14 -18.62
C ARG A 34 3.27 -10.00 -20.01
N LEU A 35 3.37 -11.03 -20.83
CA LEU A 35 2.81 -11.02 -22.17
C LEU A 35 1.29 -10.96 -22.15
N THR A 36 0.64 -11.79 -21.33
CA THR A 36 -0.82 -11.78 -21.18
C THR A 36 -1.32 -10.43 -20.64
N PHE A 37 -0.64 -9.85 -19.65
CA PHE A 37 -0.96 -8.51 -19.16
C PHE A 37 -0.87 -7.45 -20.27
N ARG A 38 0.19 -7.47 -21.10
CA ARG A 38 0.35 -6.51 -22.21
C ARG A 38 -0.74 -6.64 -23.25
N LEU A 39 -1.07 -7.87 -23.65
CA LEU A 39 -2.15 -8.13 -24.59
C LEU A 39 -3.50 -7.68 -24.02
N PHE A 40 -3.76 -8.03 -22.75
CA PHE A 40 -5.00 -7.65 -22.08
C PHE A 40 -5.14 -6.13 -21.97
N SER A 41 -4.10 -5.43 -21.51
CA SER A 41 -4.13 -3.97 -21.37
C SER A 41 -4.35 -3.23 -22.68
N ARG A 42 -3.82 -3.78 -23.79
CA ARG A 42 -3.96 -3.17 -25.12
C ARG A 42 -5.30 -3.47 -25.77
N TYR A 43 -5.78 -4.71 -25.67
CA TYR A 43 -6.88 -5.18 -26.51
C TYR A 43 -8.20 -5.47 -25.77
N ALA A 44 -8.18 -5.66 -24.45
CA ALA A 44 -9.41 -5.91 -23.69
C ALA A 44 -10.19 -4.63 -23.35
N ASN A 45 -9.53 -3.46 -23.30
CA ASN A 45 -10.16 -2.21 -22.92
C ASN A 45 -10.80 -1.51 -24.13
N LEU A 46 -12.12 -1.61 -24.26
CA LEU A 46 -12.88 -0.98 -25.34
C LEU A 46 -12.97 0.56 -25.26
N LYS A 47 -12.54 1.20 -24.15
CA LYS A 47 -12.40 2.67 -24.11
C LYS A 47 -11.33 3.18 -25.05
N PHE A 48 -10.35 2.34 -25.39
CA PHE A 48 -9.33 2.58 -26.38
C PHE A 48 -9.65 1.82 -27.67
N ILE A 49 -10.90 1.97 -28.16
CA ILE A 49 -11.29 1.36 -29.45
C ILE A 49 -10.38 1.95 -30.54
N LEU A 50 -9.60 1.09 -31.14
CA LEU A 50 -8.79 1.44 -32.30
C LEU A 50 -9.70 1.99 -33.40
N LYS A 51 -9.23 2.99 -34.15
CA LYS A 51 -9.99 3.55 -35.27
C LYS A 51 -10.42 2.46 -36.25
N LYS A 52 -11.54 2.64 -36.95
CA LYS A 52 -12.02 1.65 -37.94
C LYS A 52 -10.99 1.30 -39.00
N THR A 53 -10.08 2.21 -39.28
CA THR A 53 -8.97 2.07 -40.22
C THR A 53 -7.71 1.44 -39.63
N ASP A 54 -7.68 1.17 -38.32
CA ASP A 54 -6.53 0.57 -37.65
C ASP A 54 -6.47 -0.94 -37.99
N PRO A 55 -5.35 -1.45 -38.49
CA PRO A 55 -5.22 -2.85 -38.86
C PRO A 55 -5.37 -3.82 -37.68
N ASP A 56 -5.10 -3.36 -36.44
CA ASP A 56 -5.20 -4.18 -35.23
C ASP A 56 -6.65 -4.29 -34.71
N ARG A 57 -7.60 -3.51 -35.22
CA ARG A 57 -8.98 -3.50 -34.72
C ARG A 57 -9.70 -4.83 -34.81
N PRO A 58 -9.64 -5.60 -35.91
CA PRO A 58 -10.26 -6.92 -35.96
C PRO A 58 -9.71 -7.88 -34.91
N PHE A 59 -8.40 -7.77 -34.61
CA PHE A 59 -7.77 -8.54 -33.54
C PHE A 59 -8.27 -8.08 -32.15
N GLN A 60 -8.43 -6.78 -31.94
CA GLN A 60 -8.99 -6.24 -30.69
C GLN A 60 -10.39 -6.78 -30.40
N GLU A 61 -11.28 -6.76 -31.41
CA GLU A 61 -12.64 -7.26 -31.30
C GLU A 61 -12.66 -8.78 -31.02
N TYR A 62 -11.83 -9.52 -31.74
CA TYR A 62 -11.67 -10.95 -31.52
C TYR A 62 -11.12 -11.29 -30.15
N PHE A 63 -10.06 -10.59 -29.71
CA PHE A 63 -9.44 -10.78 -28.40
C PHE A 63 -10.43 -10.51 -27.25
N ASN A 64 -11.17 -9.40 -27.35
CA ASN A 64 -12.14 -9.02 -26.33
C ASN A 64 -13.25 -10.08 -26.20
N SER A 65 -13.80 -10.55 -27.33
CA SER A 65 -14.90 -11.50 -27.35
C SER A 65 -14.50 -12.92 -26.91
N ASN A 66 -13.24 -13.31 -27.10
CA ASN A 66 -12.84 -14.73 -26.91
C ASN A 66 -11.90 -14.94 -25.70
N TYR A 67 -11.15 -13.92 -25.28
CA TYR A 67 -10.09 -14.11 -24.30
C TYR A 67 -10.19 -13.24 -23.04
N ALA A 68 -10.83 -12.07 -23.11
CA ALA A 68 -10.80 -11.12 -22.00
C ALA A 68 -11.37 -11.70 -20.70
N GLU A 69 -12.54 -12.33 -20.74
CA GLU A 69 -13.16 -12.96 -19.57
C GLU A 69 -12.32 -14.15 -19.06
N THR A 70 -11.93 -15.06 -19.93
CA THR A 70 -11.15 -16.26 -19.56
C THR A 70 -9.80 -15.89 -18.93
N LEU A 71 -9.12 -14.86 -19.45
CA LEU A 71 -7.88 -14.38 -18.87
C LEU A 71 -8.11 -13.76 -17.50
N CYS A 72 -9.18 -12.97 -17.31
CA CYS A 72 -9.54 -12.44 -16.02
C CYS A 72 -9.78 -13.56 -14.99
N GLU A 73 -10.64 -14.54 -15.31
CA GLU A 73 -10.96 -15.67 -14.44
C GLU A 73 -9.72 -16.51 -14.09
N SER A 74 -8.87 -16.82 -15.07
CA SER A 74 -7.65 -17.60 -14.83
C SER A 74 -6.66 -16.86 -13.92
N HIS A 75 -6.54 -15.54 -14.05
CA HIS A 75 -5.66 -14.74 -13.18
C HIS A 75 -6.21 -14.59 -11.76
N LEU A 76 -7.53 -14.48 -11.59
CA LEU A 76 -8.16 -14.56 -10.27
C LEU A 76 -7.89 -15.90 -9.59
N GLN A 77 -7.99 -17.01 -10.32
CA GLN A 77 -7.66 -18.33 -9.78
C GLN A 77 -6.20 -18.43 -9.32
N ILE A 78 -5.25 -17.83 -10.06
CA ILE A 78 -3.85 -17.81 -9.63
C ILE A 78 -3.70 -17.05 -8.31
N ILE A 79 -4.35 -15.90 -8.17
CA ILE A 79 -4.33 -15.10 -6.94
C ILE A 79 -4.88 -15.91 -5.76
N PHE A 80 -6.04 -16.57 -5.93
CA PHE A 80 -6.65 -17.34 -4.83
C PHE A 80 -5.86 -18.59 -4.45
N LYS A 81 -5.27 -19.28 -5.43
CA LYS A 81 -4.42 -20.46 -5.18
C LYS A 81 -3.12 -20.12 -4.45
N ARG A 82 -2.68 -18.85 -4.44
CA ARG A 82 -1.46 -18.41 -3.76
C ARG A 82 -1.43 -18.79 -2.27
N LYS A 83 -2.58 -18.94 -1.60
CA LYS A 83 -2.63 -19.37 -0.19
C LYS A 83 -2.00 -20.74 0.04
N THR A 84 -2.05 -21.61 -0.96
CA THR A 84 -1.56 -22.99 -0.87
C THR A 84 -0.41 -23.30 -1.84
N HIS A 85 -0.26 -22.47 -2.87
CA HIS A 85 0.71 -22.68 -3.95
C HIS A 85 1.64 -21.47 -4.06
N PHE A 86 2.93 -21.74 -4.22
CA PHE A 86 3.90 -20.69 -4.49
C PHE A 86 3.67 -20.06 -5.87
N VAL A 87 3.70 -18.75 -5.92
CA VAL A 87 3.69 -17.96 -7.15
C VAL A 87 4.86 -17.00 -7.11
N GLY A 88 5.80 -17.13 -8.05
CA GLY A 88 6.98 -16.27 -8.09
C GLY A 88 6.61 -14.78 -8.14
N SER A 89 7.35 -13.96 -7.41
CA SER A 89 7.02 -12.54 -7.15
C SER A 89 6.77 -11.73 -8.43
N LYS A 90 7.61 -11.90 -9.46
CA LYS A 90 7.44 -11.22 -10.75
C LYS A 90 6.19 -11.69 -11.51
N ALA A 91 5.88 -12.99 -11.44
CA ALA A 91 4.66 -13.53 -12.06
C ALA A 91 3.42 -12.99 -11.36
N LEU A 92 3.40 -13.03 -10.02
CA LEU A 92 2.32 -12.51 -9.20
C LEU A 92 2.06 -11.03 -9.47
N ASN A 93 3.11 -10.22 -9.58
CA ASN A 93 2.99 -8.80 -9.90
C ASN A 93 2.22 -8.56 -11.22
N PHE A 94 2.54 -9.30 -12.30
CA PHE A 94 1.82 -9.15 -13.57
C PHE A 94 0.40 -9.73 -13.53
N VAL A 95 0.18 -10.75 -12.73
CA VAL A 95 -1.16 -11.30 -12.47
C VAL A 95 -2.04 -10.24 -11.80
N ILE A 96 -1.54 -9.57 -10.74
CA ILE A 96 -2.26 -8.49 -10.05
C ILE A 96 -2.52 -7.33 -11.01
N LYS A 97 -1.53 -6.91 -11.82
CA LYS A 97 -1.71 -5.85 -12.84
C LYS A 97 -2.79 -6.16 -13.85
N LEU A 98 -2.92 -7.42 -14.28
CA LEU A 98 -4.00 -7.81 -15.18
C LEU A 98 -5.36 -7.68 -14.48
N VAL A 99 -5.48 -8.18 -13.25
CA VAL A 99 -6.72 -8.06 -12.45
C VAL A 99 -7.07 -6.59 -12.21
N SER A 100 -6.10 -5.74 -11.89
CA SER A 100 -6.28 -4.29 -11.78
C SER A 100 -6.81 -3.65 -13.07
N SER A 101 -6.30 -4.11 -14.21
CA SER A 101 -6.79 -3.66 -15.52
C SER A 101 -8.21 -4.14 -15.81
N ALA A 102 -8.57 -5.35 -15.35
CA ALA A 102 -9.88 -5.94 -15.54
C ALA A 102 -11.00 -5.21 -14.78
N ILE A 103 -10.70 -4.57 -13.63
CA ILE A 103 -11.66 -3.72 -12.89
C ILE A 103 -12.17 -2.56 -13.74
N LYS A 104 -11.31 -2.01 -14.61
CA LYS A 104 -11.63 -0.85 -15.46
C LYS A 104 -12.54 -1.19 -16.64
N ILE A 105 -12.80 -2.47 -16.89
CA ILE A 105 -13.56 -2.98 -18.03
C ILE A 105 -14.89 -3.54 -17.52
N PRO A 106 -16.06 -2.97 -17.94
CA PRO A 106 -17.36 -3.39 -17.41
C PRO A 106 -17.62 -4.89 -17.54
N LEU A 107 -17.27 -5.50 -18.67
CA LEU A 107 -17.50 -6.93 -18.93
C LEU A 107 -16.77 -7.82 -17.92
N THR A 108 -15.48 -7.56 -17.68
CA THR A 108 -14.69 -8.35 -16.72
C THR A 108 -15.00 -7.98 -15.27
N MET A 109 -15.37 -6.72 -15.00
CA MET A 109 -15.77 -6.30 -13.65
C MET A 109 -17.04 -7.02 -13.19
N GLU A 110 -18.04 -7.22 -14.06
CA GLU A 110 -19.23 -8.02 -13.72
C GLU A 110 -18.87 -9.44 -13.28
N LYS A 111 -17.87 -10.05 -13.90
CA LYS A 111 -17.34 -11.37 -13.49
C LYS A 111 -16.57 -11.33 -12.16
N MET A 112 -15.96 -10.19 -11.84
CA MET A 112 -15.17 -10.03 -10.61
C MET A 112 -16.04 -9.69 -9.38
N LYS A 113 -17.18 -9.04 -9.56
CA LYS A 113 -18.07 -8.61 -8.47
C LYS A 113 -18.31 -9.66 -7.37
N PRO A 114 -18.60 -10.94 -7.70
CA PRO A 114 -18.82 -11.96 -6.68
C PRO A 114 -17.57 -12.27 -5.83
N PHE A 115 -16.39 -11.86 -6.27
CA PHE A 115 -15.10 -12.19 -5.67
C PHE A 115 -14.41 -10.98 -5.03
N ILE A 116 -15.01 -9.78 -5.05
CA ILE A 116 -14.38 -8.55 -4.56
C ILE A 116 -13.99 -8.67 -3.09
N ASP A 117 -14.84 -9.24 -2.27
CA ASP A 117 -14.55 -9.45 -0.84
C ASP A 117 -13.33 -10.38 -0.66
N ASN A 118 -13.23 -11.47 -1.42
CA ASN A 118 -12.07 -12.35 -1.41
C ASN A 118 -10.80 -11.63 -1.89
N ILE A 119 -10.93 -10.76 -2.90
CA ILE A 119 -9.80 -9.98 -3.40
C ILE A 119 -9.34 -8.98 -2.35
N LEU A 120 -10.25 -8.24 -1.70
CA LEU A 120 -9.92 -7.23 -0.71
C LEU A 120 -9.38 -7.85 0.59
N TYR A 121 -10.17 -8.73 1.21
CA TYR A 121 -9.90 -9.15 2.59
C TYR A 121 -8.96 -10.36 2.67
N GLU A 122 -9.06 -11.28 1.73
CA GLU A 122 -8.30 -12.52 1.77
C GLU A 122 -7.08 -12.54 0.83
N THR A 123 -6.92 -11.50 0.01
CA THR A 123 -5.79 -11.40 -0.90
C THR A 123 -5.02 -10.10 -0.72
N ALA A 124 -5.67 -8.93 -0.84
CA ALA A 124 -4.97 -7.65 -0.80
C ALA A 124 -4.33 -7.42 0.58
N ILE A 125 -5.06 -7.54 1.67
CA ILE A 125 -4.50 -7.35 3.02
C ILE A 125 -3.33 -8.31 3.29
N PRO A 126 -3.43 -9.65 3.08
CA PRO A 126 -2.29 -10.55 3.24
C PRO A 126 -1.07 -10.24 2.35
N LEU A 127 -1.27 -9.69 1.15
CA LEU A 127 -0.18 -9.28 0.26
C LEU A 127 0.50 -7.98 0.71
N MET A 128 -0.17 -7.18 1.50
CA MET A 128 0.35 -5.93 2.06
C MET A 128 1.10 -6.13 3.37
N ILE A 129 0.96 -7.28 4.03
CA ILE A 129 1.69 -7.62 5.26
C ILE A 129 3.21 -7.56 5.01
N ILE A 130 3.93 -6.97 5.95
CA ILE A 130 5.40 -6.94 5.95
C ILE A 130 5.94 -8.36 5.94
N SER A 131 6.76 -8.68 4.94
CA SER A 131 7.38 -10.00 4.81
C SER A 131 8.55 -10.19 5.78
N ASN A 132 8.89 -11.43 6.07
CA ASN A 132 10.10 -11.76 6.85
C ASN A 132 11.36 -11.19 6.20
N ARG A 133 11.40 -11.10 4.87
CA ARG A 133 12.51 -10.47 4.12
C ARG A 133 12.58 -8.97 4.36
N ASP A 134 11.45 -8.27 4.46
CA ASP A 134 11.44 -6.84 4.76
C ASP A 134 11.93 -6.59 6.19
N ILE A 135 11.56 -7.46 7.13
CA ILE A 135 12.03 -7.40 8.53
C ILE A 135 13.54 -7.63 8.58
N GLN A 136 14.02 -8.69 7.92
CA GLN A 136 15.47 -8.97 7.85
C GLN A 136 16.23 -7.79 7.25
N LEU A 137 15.75 -7.22 6.16
CA LEU A 137 16.38 -6.06 5.52
C LEU A 137 16.39 -4.83 6.43
N PHE A 138 15.28 -4.60 7.17
CA PHE A 138 15.19 -3.52 8.15
C PHE A 138 16.24 -3.66 9.25
N GLU A 139 16.52 -4.89 9.70
CA GLU A 139 17.49 -5.18 10.78
C GLU A 139 18.93 -5.18 10.29
N GLU A 140 19.21 -5.78 9.12
CA GLU A 140 20.58 -5.99 8.61
C GLU A 140 21.09 -4.81 7.78
N ASP A 141 20.24 -4.15 7.00
CA ASP A 141 20.61 -3.02 6.13
C ASP A 141 19.49 -1.97 6.08
N PRO A 142 19.34 -1.16 7.15
CA PRO A 142 18.30 -0.14 7.24
C PRO A 142 18.40 0.95 6.16
N ILE A 143 19.58 1.22 5.62
CA ILE A 143 19.77 2.17 4.50
C ILE A 143 19.14 1.61 3.24
N GLU A 144 19.45 0.37 2.90
CA GLU A 144 18.87 -0.29 1.73
C GLU A 144 17.36 -0.51 1.90
N TYR A 145 16.88 -0.75 3.14
CA TYR A 145 15.45 -0.80 3.43
C TYR A 145 14.76 0.51 3.04
N VAL A 146 15.29 1.66 3.46
CA VAL A 146 14.72 2.98 3.12
C VAL A 146 14.81 3.23 1.61
N ARG A 147 15.95 2.95 0.98
CA ARG A 147 16.13 3.13 -0.47
C ARG A 147 15.10 2.36 -1.28
N LYS A 148 14.83 1.11 -0.91
CA LYS A 148 13.80 0.29 -1.58
C LYS A 148 12.39 0.82 -1.42
N GLN A 149 12.08 1.48 -0.31
CA GLN A 149 10.77 2.12 -0.14
C GLN A 149 10.60 3.34 -1.05
N GLN A 150 11.71 3.99 -1.42
CA GLN A 150 11.72 5.18 -2.27
C GLN A 150 11.93 4.86 -3.76
N ASP A 151 12.52 3.72 -4.09
CA ASP A 151 12.77 3.35 -5.49
C ASP A 151 11.48 3.06 -6.24
N LEU A 152 11.05 4.05 -7.03
CA LEU A 152 9.86 3.95 -7.88
C LEU A 152 9.99 2.83 -8.94
N PHE A 153 11.20 2.54 -9.42
CA PHE A 153 11.41 1.52 -10.45
C PHE A 153 11.33 0.11 -9.88
N GLU A 154 11.91 -0.13 -8.71
CA GLU A 154 11.78 -1.43 -8.03
C GLU A 154 10.35 -1.63 -7.50
N SER A 155 9.75 -0.57 -6.94
CA SER A 155 8.41 -0.64 -6.34
C SER A 155 7.34 -1.06 -7.36
N ILE A 156 7.43 -0.60 -8.62
CA ILE A 156 6.50 -0.97 -9.70
C ILE A 156 6.47 -2.49 -9.95
N TYR A 157 7.52 -3.22 -9.58
CA TYR A 157 7.60 -4.68 -9.73
C TYR A 157 7.35 -5.45 -8.44
N MET A 158 7.04 -4.77 -7.34
CA MET A 158 6.73 -5.41 -6.06
C MET A 158 5.23 -5.73 -5.98
N PRO A 159 4.85 -6.98 -5.69
CA PRO A 159 3.43 -7.36 -5.51
C PRO A 159 2.72 -6.50 -4.47
N LYS A 160 3.38 -6.10 -3.37
CA LYS A 160 2.83 -5.23 -2.32
C LYS A 160 2.34 -3.89 -2.89
N VAL A 161 3.16 -3.20 -3.66
CA VAL A 161 2.81 -1.89 -4.26
C VAL A 161 1.69 -2.04 -5.30
N THR A 162 1.81 -3.03 -6.18
CA THR A 162 0.76 -3.30 -7.17
C THR A 162 -0.57 -3.70 -6.53
N THR A 163 -0.53 -4.29 -5.33
CA THR A 163 -1.72 -4.62 -4.56
C THR A 163 -2.40 -3.37 -3.99
N VAL A 164 -1.63 -2.34 -3.61
CA VAL A 164 -2.19 -1.03 -3.22
C VAL A 164 -2.95 -0.41 -4.40
N GLU A 165 -2.36 -0.43 -5.60
CA GLU A 165 -3.06 0.05 -6.81
C GLU A 165 -4.37 -0.72 -7.07
N LEU A 166 -4.37 -2.04 -6.86
CA LEU A 166 -5.57 -2.87 -6.97
C LEU A 166 -6.63 -2.47 -5.93
N LEU A 167 -6.22 -2.28 -4.67
CA LEU A 167 -7.08 -1.82 -3.59
C LEU A 167 -7.72 -0.47 -3.92
N GLN A 168 -6.92 0.51 -4.34
CA GLN A 168 -7.41 1.84 -4.72
C GLN A 168 -8.43 1.76 -5.86
N LEU A 169 -8.16 0.97 -6.90
CA LEU A 169 -9.08 0.80 -8.02
C LEU A 169 -10.42 0.19 -7.61
N ILE A 170 -10.41 -0.78 -6.68
CA ILE A 170 -11.64 -1.37 -6.16
C ILE A 170 -12.38 -0.34 -5.30
N CYS A 171 -11.68 0.35 -4.40
CA CYS A 171 -12.27 1.37 -3.53
C CYS A 171 -12.79 2.61 -4.30
N GLN A 172 -12.27 2.88 -5.49
CA GLN A 172 -12.75 3.96 -6.39
C GLN A 172 -13.90 3.51 -7.29
N TYR A 173 -14.18 2.21 -7.38
CA TYR A 173 -15.17 1.69 -8.30
C TYR A 173 -16.59 2.15 -7.97
N LYS A 174 -17.33 2.53 -9.01
CA LYS A 174 -18.73 2.94 -8.94
C LYS A 174 -19.52 2.20 -10.01
N SER A 175 -20.51 1.43 -9.59
CA SER A 175 -21.41 0.73 -10.51
C SER A 175 -22.25 1.69 -11.36
N THR A 176 -22.58 2.85 -10.79
CA THR A 176 -23.28 3.93 -11.50
C THR A 176 -22.32 5.12 -11.66
N PRO A 177 -22.05 5.58 -12.89
CA PRO A 177 -21.20 6.76 -13.09
C PRO A 177 -21.87 8.02 -12.56
N GLY A 178 -21.11 8.86 -11.88
CA GLY A 178 -21.60 10.15 -11.39
C GLY A 178 -20.66 10.80 -10.37
N ARG A 179 -20.57 12.13 -10.42
CA ARG A 179 -19.63 12.88 -9.56
C ARG A 179 -20.02 12.80 -8.07
N LYS A 180 -21.33 12.67 -7.77
CA LYS A 180 -21.88 12.58 -6.41
C LYS A 180 -22.12 11.14 -5.95
N VAL A 181 -21.91 10.15 -6.81
CA VAL A 181 -22.10 8.74 -6.48
C VAL A 181 -20.89 8.27 -5.67
N LYS A 182 -21.18 7.63 -4.55
CA LYS A 182 -20.15 7.04 -3.69
C LYS A 182 -19.57 5.77 -4.32
N PRO A 183 -18.31 5.44 -4.03
CA PRO A 183 -17.75 4.15 -4.40
C PRO A 183 -18.45 3.01 -3.70
N ASP A 184 -18.65 1.90 -4.39
CA ASP A 184 -19.41 0.77 -3.90
C ASP A 184 -18.68 0.03 -2.76
N TYR A 185 -17.34 0.02 -2.78
CA TYR A 185 -16.53 -0.81 -1.89
C TYR A 185 -15.71 -0.03 -0.86
N LEU A 186 -15.59 1.30 -0.95
CA LEU A 186 -14.80 2.09 -0.01
C LEU A 186 -15.31 2.00 1.43
N MET A 187 -16.62 2.23 1.65
CA MET A 187 -17.20 2.15 3.00
C MET A 187 -17.13 0.74 3.60
N PRO A 188 -17.55 -0.32 2.89
CA PRO A 188 -17.37 -1.68 3.41
C PRO A 188 -15.93 -2.00 3.78
N PHE A 189 -14.98 -1.55 2.98
CA PHE A 189 -13.55 -1.73 3.27
C PHE A 189 -13.11 -0.98 4.52
N LEU A 190 -13.48 0.30 4.67
CA LEU A 190 -13.16 1.08 5.87
C LEU A 190 -13.79 0.50 7.14
N ALA A 191 -15.03 -0.03 7.06
CA ALA A 191 -15.68 -0.73 8.15
C ALA A 191 -14.91 -2.02 8.53
N PHE A 192 -14.45 -2.79 7.55
CA PHE A 192 -13.61 -3.97 7.77
C PHE A 192 -12.32 -3.59 8.49
N VAL A 193 -11.62 -2.55 8.04
CA VAL A 193 -10.39 -2.07 8.66
C VAL A 193 -10.64 -1.65 10.11
N SER A 194 -11.68 -0.83 10.36
CA SER A 194 -12.04 -0.37 11.70
C SER A 194 -12.31 -1.54 12.66
N ASN A 195 -13.09 -2.53 12.21
CA ASN A 195 -13.40 -3.71 13.02
C ASN A 195 -12.12 -4.52 13.37
N ASN A 196 -11.21 -4.69 12.41
CA ASN A 196 -9.96 -5.43 12.66
C ASN A 196 -9.02 -4.66 13.58
N MET A 197 -8.93 -3.33 13.46
CA MET A 197 -8.17 -2.49 14.38
C MET A 197 -8.73 -2.54 15.81
N GLN A 198 -10.06 -2.53 15.95
CA GLN A 198 -10.72 -2.68 17.23
C GLN A 198 -10.40 -4.05 17.87
N GLN A 199 -10.55 -5.14 17.11
CA GLN A 199 -10.22 -6.49 17.58
C GLN A 199 -8.75 -6.61 18.01
N TYR A 200 -7.84 -5.97 17.26
CA TYR A 200 -6.43 -5.91 17.63
C TYR A 200 -6.23 -5.22 19.00
N GLY A 201 -6.89 -4.07 19.20
CA GLY A 201 -6.83 -3.33 20.46
C GLY A 201 -7.43 -4.10 21.64
N GLU A 202 -8.56 -4.77 21.43
CA GLU A 202 -9.21 -5.63 22.42
C GLU A 202 -8.33 -6.83 22.81
N ALA A 203 -7.68 -7.45 21.83
CA ALA A 203 -6.75 -8.56 22.08
C ALA A 203 -5.54 -8.11 22.91
N LEU A 204 -4.96 -6.93 22.63
CA LEU A 204 -3.89 -6.35 23.43
C LEU A 204 -4.35 -6.04 24.86
N ALA A 205 -5.51 -5.41 25.02
CA ALA A 205 -6.08 -5.07 26.32
C ALA A 205 -6.38 -6.32 27.17
N ALA A 206 -6.68 -7.44 26.54
CA ALA A 206 -6.85 -8.76 27.19
C ALA A 206 -5.51 -9.45 27.53
N GLY A 207 -4.36 -8.82 27.28
CA GLY A 207 -3.02 -9.40 27.50
C GLY A 207 -2.57 -10.39 26.44
N GLY A 208 -3.25 -10.45 25.29
CA GLY A 208 -2.83 -11.23 24.12
C GLY A 208 -1.70 -10.54 23.36
N ASN A 209 -1.15 -11.28 22.40
CA ASN A 209 -0.09 -10.79 21.50
C ASN A 209 -0.55 -10.94 20.03
N PRO A 210 -1.48 -10.10 19.53
CA PRO A 210 -1.91 -10.17 18.15
C PRO A 210 -0.78 -9.78 17.20
N ASP A 211 -0.78 -10.33 15.98
CA ASP A 211 0.25 -10.04 14.99
C ASP A 211 0.22 -8.56 14.55
N TRP A 212 1.20 -7.79 14.99
CA TRP A 212 1.36 -6.37 14.69
C TRP A 212 1.48 -6.08 13.19
N ARG A 213 1.95 -7.05 12.39
CA ARG A 213 2.11 -6.90 10.93
C ARG A 213 0.75 -6.78 10.24
N VAL A 214 -0.28 -7.43 10.80
CA VAL A 214 -1.66 -7.28 10.30
C VAL A 214 -2.12 -5.85 10.53
N LYS A 215 -1.92 -5.29 11.73
CA LYS A 215 -2.26 -3.88 12.01
C LYS A 215 -1.47 -2.93 11.09
N GLU A 216 -0.19 -3.16 10.88
CA GLU A 216 0.64 -2.36 9.98
C GLU A 216 0.07 -2.36 8.55
N SER A 217 -0.35 -3.52 8.03
CA SER A 217 -0.94 -3.63 6.69
C SER A 217 -2.28 -2.90 6.56
N LEU A 218 -3.12 -2.93 7.61
CA LEU A 218 -4.37 -2.16 7.66
C LEU A 218 -4.11 -0.65 7.65
N LEU A 219 -3.14 -0.19 8.42
CA LEU A 219 -2.71 1.21 8.44
C LEU A 219 -2.14 1.64 7.08
N TYR A 220 -1.35 0.77 6.44
CA TYR A 220 -0.84 1.02 5.09
C TYR A 220 -1.98 1.15 4.08
N ALA A 221 -2.99 0.27 4.17
CA ALA A 221 -4.16 0.32 3.31
C ALA A 221 -4.94 1.65 3.46
N VAL A 222 -5.23 2.05 4.71
CA VAL A 222 -6.00 3.28 4.97
C VAL A 222 -5.22 4.53 4.57
N GLY A 223 -3.95 4.61 4.91
CA GLY A 223 -3.11 5.75 4.51
C GLY A 223 -2.97 5.88 2.99
N SER A 224 -2.97 4.74 2.27
CA SER A 224 -2.94 4.74 0.79
C SER A 224 -4.27 5.17 0.15
N LEU A 225 -5.35 5.25 0.91
CA LEU A 225 -6.68 5.72 0.48
C LEU A 225 -7.00 7.14 0.96
N ASN A 226 -6.02 7.88 1.51
CA ASN A 226 -6.22 9.22 2.07
C ASN A 226 -6.96 10.16 1.12
N GLU A 227 -6.54 10.25 -0.14
CA GLU A 227 -7.17 11.09 -1.16
C GLU A 227 -8.60 10.63 -1.45
N ASP A 228 -8.83 9.32 -1.58
CA ASP A 228 -10.16 8.77 -1.83
C ASP A 228 -11.13 9.03 -0.67
N ILE A 229 -10.64 8.96 0.57
CA ILE A 229 -11.41 9.25 1.78
C ILE A 229 -11.73 10.74 1.85
N ALA A 230 -10.77 11.61 1.55
CA ALA A 230 -10.93 13.07 1.59
C ALA A 230 -12.00 13.59 0.62
N LEU A 231 -12.25 12.90 -0.50
CA LEU A 231 -13.30 13.25 -1.46
C LEU A 231 -14.72 13.22 -0.86
N TYR A 232 -14.92 12.49 0.26
CA TYR A 232 -16.23 12.28 0.87
C TYR A 232 -16.24 12.77 2.32
N LYS A 233 -16.83 13.94 2.56
CA LYS A 233 -16.89 14.58 3.89
C LYS A 233 -17.34 13.65 5.02
N GLU A 234 -18.32 12.77 4.75
CA GLU A 234 -18.82 11.81 5.74
C GLU A 234 -17.80 10.74 6.13
N TYR A 235 -16.84 10.41 5.25
CA TYR A 235 -15.74 9.51 5.57
C TYR A 235 -14.62 10.26 6.29
N ALA A 236 -14.34 11.48 5.83
CA ALA A 236 -13.36 12.36 6.44
C ALA A 236 -13.63 12.60 7.93
N HIS A 237 -14.89 12.76 8.35
CA HIS A 237 -15.24 12.93 9.77
C HIS A 237 -14.81 11.77 10.69
N ASN A 238 -14.60 10.59 10.15
CA ASN A 238 -14.15 9.43 10.93
C ASN A 238 -12.63 9.30 11.02
N ILE A 239 -11.87 10.12 10.28
CA ILE A 239 -10.40 10.03 10.24
C ILE A 239 -9.79 10.40 11.59
N GLU A 240 -10.12 11.55 12.15
CA GLU A 240 -9.57 11.99 13.43
C GLU A 240 -9.88 11.01 14.57
N PRO A 241 -11.14 10.55 14.78
CA PRO A 241 -11.44 9.49 15.73
C PRO A 241 -10.66 8.20 15.50
N MET A 242 -10.49 7.77 14.25
CA MET A 242 -9.74 6.57 13.90
C MET A 242 -8.26 6.73 14.25
N LEU A 243 -7.62 7.84 13.87
CA LEU A 243 -6.23 8.14 14.18
C LEU A 243 -5.99 8.19 15.70
N LYS A 244 -6.87 8.89 16.42
CA LYS A 244 -6.80 9.02 17.88
C LYS A 244 -6.94 7.68 18.60
N THR A 245 -7.87 6.84 18.15
CA THR A 245 -8.19 5.57 18.82
C THR A 245 -7.21 4.47 18.47
N HIS A 246 -6.79 4.39 17.21
CA HIS A 246 -6.08 3.22 16.71
C HIS A 246 -4.62 3.47 16.33
N VAL A 247 -4.18 4.73 16.11
CA VAL A 247 -2.83 5.01 15.61
C VAL A 247 -1.97 5.73 16.64
N LEU A 248 -2.55 6.63 17.43
CA LEU A 248 -1.80 7.45 18.38
C LEU A 248 -0.95 6.61 19.37
N SER A 249 -1.49 5.49 19.84
CA SER A 249 -0.77 4.57 20.74
C SER A 249 0.43 3.86 20.07
N ASP A 250 0.47 3.81 18.73
CA ASP A 250 1.52 3.10 18.01
C ASP A 250 2.87 3.83 18.03
N PHE A 251 2.90 5.13 18.38
CA PHE A 251 4.15 5.83 18.66
C PHE A 251 4.93 5.22 19.85
N ALA A 252 4.24 4.56 20.76
CA ALA A 252 4.83 3.83 21.88
C ALA A 252 5.00 2.31 21.61
N SER A 253 4.74 1.85 20.40
CA SER A 253 4.85 0.44 20.04
C SER A 253 6.26 -0.11 20.26
N PRO A 254 6.42 -1.35 20.77
CA PRO A 254 7.71 -2.02 20.80
C PRO A 254 8.22 -2.44 19.42
N HIS A 255 7.37 -2.36 18.39
CA HIS A 255 7.70 -2.73 17.01
C HIS A 255 8.06 -1.49 16.18
N PRO A 256 9.36 -1.31 15.83
CA PRO A 256 9.81 -0.10 15.13
C PRO A 256 9.10 0.13 13.79
N LEU A 257 8.80 -0.95 13.05
CA LEU A 257 8.07 -0.84 11.77
C LEU A 257 6.63 -0.34 11.93
N LEU A 258 5.95 -0.70 13.03
CA LEU A 258 4.62 -0.17 13.32
C LEU A 258 4.69 1.31 13.75
N LYS A 259 5.72 1.69 14.51
CA LYS A 259 6.01 3.09 14.86
C LYS A 259 6.28 3.95 13.61
N SER A 260 7.10 3.44 12.69
CA SER A 260 7.35 4.06 11.39
C SER A 260 6.04 4.24 10.58
N ARG A 261 5.17 3.22 10.60
CA ARG A 261 3.86 3.29 9.94
C ARG A 261 2.94 4.32 10.57
N ALA A 262 2.95 4.47 11.89
CA ALA A 262 2.17 5.52 12.57
C ALA A 262 2.60 6.92 12.11
N CYS A 263 3.91 7.20 12.06
CA CYS A 263 4.42 8.46 11.50
C CYS A 263 3.91 8.68 10.07
N TRP A 264 4.08 7.68 9.22
CA TRP A 264 3.67 7.77 7.81
C TRP A 264 2.17 8.02 7.64
N VAL A 265 1.32 7.36 8.43
CA VAL A 265 -0.15 7.54 8.36
C VAL A 265 -0.54 8.97 8.71
N TYR A 266 0.00 9.56 9.77
CA TYR A 266 -0.26 10.96 10.09
C TYR A 266 0.20 11.89 8.97
N GLY A 267 1.36 11.63 8.36
CA GLY A 267 1.84 12.38 7.19
C GLY A 267 0.97 12.20 5.94
N GLN A 268 0.21 11.10 5.80
CA GLN A 268 -0.75 10.94 4.71
C GLN A 268 -2.05 11.74 4.93
N PHE A 269 -2.40 12.02 6.18
CA PHE A 269 -3.57 12.81 6.55
C PHE A 269 -3.21 14.23 7.00
N SER A 270 -2.02 14.74 6.65
CA SER A 270 -1.59 16.10 7.02
C SER A 270 -2.51 17.20 6.50
N ASP A 271 -3.10 17.01 5.31
CA ASP A 271 -4.05 17.96 4.72
C ASP A 271 -5.46 17.90 5.35
N TYR A 272 -5.66 17.01 6.32
CA TYR A 272 -6.92 16.89 7.02
C TYR A 272 -7.01 17.97 8.12
N GLU A 273 -8.15 18.65 8.20
CA GLU A 273 -8.43 19.65 9.23
C GLU A 273 -8.77 18.98 10.56
N PHE A 274 -7.80 18.92 11.48
CA PHE A 274 -7.98 18.37 12.81
C PHE A 274 -8.76 19.34 13.70
N ASN A 275 -9.77 18.83 14.42
CA ASN A 275 -10.61 19.63 15.30
C ASN A 275 -10.12 19.60 16.76
N ASP A 276 -9.47 18.54 17.18
CA ASP A 276 -8.93 18.36 18.54
C ASP A 276 -7.45 18.77 18.61
N LYS A 277 -7.21 20.00 19.09
CA LYS A 277 -5.85 20.55 19.25
C LYS A 277 -4.96 19.70 20.14
N GLN A 278 -5.52 19.03 21.16
CA GLN A 278 -4.74 18.16 22.03
C GLN A 278 -4.31 16.89 21.27
N HIS A 279 -5.18 16.37 20.42
CA HIS A 279 -4.86 15.22 19.59
C HIS A 279 -3.70 15.54 18.62
N ILE A 280 -3.77 16.68 17.90
CA ILE A 280 -2.71 17.05 16.97
C ILE A 280 -1.38 17.28 17.70
N GLN A 281 -1.38 17.92 18.89
CA GLN A 281 -0.17 18.05 19.69
C GLN A 281 0.43 16.70 20.09
N GLN A 282 -0.37 15.76 20.54
CA GLN A 282 0.10 14.40 20.88
C GLN A 282 0.66 13.66 19.68
N ALA A 283 0.02 13.79 18.53
CA ALA A 283 0.50 13.17 17.28
C ALA A 283 1.84 13.76 16.84
N VAL A 284 1.95 15.09 16.83
CA VAL A 284 3.17 15.81 16.47
C VAL A 284 4.31 15.52 17.44
N ASP A 285 4.02 15.43 18.75
CA ASP A 285 5.00 15.00 19.75
C ASP A 285 5.47 13.57 19.48
N GLY A 286 4.56 12.64 19.19
CA GLY A 286 4.90 11.26 18.85
C GLY A 286 5.79 11.16 17.60
N ILE A 287 5.54 11.97 16.56
CA ILE A 287 6.39 12.06 15.38
C ILE A 287 7.74 12.69 15.74
N TYR A 288 7.75 13.79 16.51
CA TYR A 288 8.97 14.44 16.96
C TYR A 288 9.87 13.51 17.78
N GLN A 289 9.32 12.78 18.74
CA GLN A 289 10.07 11.78 19.51
C GLN A 289 10.62 10.65 18.61
N SER A 290 9.92 10.30 17.55
CA SER A 290 10.33 9.27 16.59
C SER A 290 11.55 9.70 15.75
N LEU A 291 11.84 11.01 15.63
CA LEU A 291 13.08 11.51 15.02
C LEU A 291 14.34 11.07 15.79
N PHE A 292 14.23 10.79 17.08
CA PHE A 292 15.34 10.35 17.92
C PHE A 292 15.39 8.83 18.12
N SER A 293 14.65 8.08 17.30
CA SER A 293 14.70 6.61 17.29
C SER A 293 16.12 6.12 16.98
N GLU A 294 16.52 4.98 17.54
CA GLU A 294 17.76 4.29 17.16
C GLU A 294 17.69 3.69 15.73
N HIS A 295 16.47 3.48 15.21
CA HIS A 295 16.24 2.88 13.88
C HIS A 295 16.12 3.95 12.79
N LEU A 296 17.04 3.92 11.81
CA LEU A 296 17.05 4.86 10.68
C LEU A 296 15.73 4.92 9.91
N PRO A 297 15.03 3.81 9.58
CA PRO A 297 13.75 3.90 8.88
C PRO A 297 12.64 4.59 9.68
N VAL A 298 12.69 4.53 11.02
CA VAL A 298 11.75 5.25 11.88
C VAL A 298 12.06 6.75 11.86
N LYS A 299 13.34 7.13 12.04
CA LYS A 299 13.79 8.53 11.92
C LYS A 299 13.39 9.13 10.58
N PHE A 300 13.62 8.36 9.51
CA PHE A 300 13.30 8.79 8.15
C PHE A 300 11.80 9.03 7.95
N ALA A 301 10.96 8.08 8.33
CA ALA A 301 9.50 8.23 8.24
C ALA A 301 8.99 9.40 9.09
N ALA A 302 9.55 9.60 10.28
CA ALA A 302 9.23 10.72 11.15
C ALA A 302 9.63 12.07 10.51
N ALA A 303 10.81 12.16 9.89
CA ALA A 303 11.27 13.36 9.22
C ALA A 303 10.32 13.76 8.07
N ILE A 304 10.01 12.83 7.17
CA ILE A 304 9.10 13.11 6.05
C ILE A 304 7.70 13.49 6.55
N SER A 305 7.21 12.84 7.61
CA SER A 305 5.87 13.12 8.13
C SER A 305 5.79 14.44 8.89
N LEU A 306 6.85 14.79 9.64
CA LEU A 306 6.91 16.03 10.41
C LEU A 306 6.82 17.26 9.49
N SER A 307 7.55 17.27 8.38
CA SER A 307 7.52 18.39 7.44
C SER A 307 6.12 18.64 6.87
N LYS A 308 5.37 17.57 6.58
CA LYS A 308 4.00 17.65 6.11
C LYS A 308 3.02 18.18 7.17
N MET A 309 3.27 17.88 8.45
CA MET A 309 2.41 18.34 9.55
C MET A 309 2.57 19.83 9.86
N LEU A 310 3.60 20.52 9.34
CA LEU A 310 3.85 21.95 9.57
C LEU A 310 2.83 22.88 8.89
N ASP A 311 1.94 22.36 8.07
CA ASP A 311 0.83 23.13 7.51
C ASP A 311 -0.27 23.42 8.55
N ASP A 312 -0.32 22.63 9.64
CA ASP A 312 -1.19 22.91 10.80
C ASP A 312 -0.53 23.91 11.76
N ASP A 313 -1.24 25.02 12.04
CA ASP A 313 -0.73 26.10 12.92
C ASP A 313 -0.42 25.60 14.34
N THR A 314 -1.20 24.64 14.87
CA THR A 314 -0.98 24.07 16.20
C THR A 314 0.30 23.23 16.23
N ALA A 315 0.54 22.45 15.18
CA ALA A 315 1.77 21.69 15.00
C ALA A 315 3.00 22.61 14.89
N MET A 316 2.89 23.66 14.08
CA MET A 316 3.96 24.65 13.88
C MET A 316 4.32 25.36 15.19
N GLU A 317 3.33 25.87 15.95
CA GLU A 317 3.56 26.52 17.24
C GLU A 317 4.23 25.58 18.25
N PHE A 318 3.81 24.31 18.29
CA PHE A 318 4.38 23.30 19.17
C PHE A 318 5.85 23.00 18.84
N LEU A 319 6.21 22.91 17.56
CA LEU A 319 7.54 22.54 17.10
C LEU A 319 8.53 23.71 17.08
N LYS A 320 8.07 24.93 17.06
CA LYS A 320 8.92 26.14 17.00
C LYS A 320 10.06 26.17 18.03
N PRO A 321 9.85 25.84 19.31
CA PRO A 321 10.95 25.79 20.30
C PRO A 321 11.99 24.70 20.02
N ALA A 322 11.60 23.64 19.31
CA ALA A 322 12.44 22.48 19.00
C ALA A 322 13.15 22.58 17.63
N LEU A 323 12.92 23.65 16.85
CA LEU A 323 13.40 23.79 15.48
C LEU A 323 14.89 23.52 15.33
N LYS A 324 15.72 24.03 16.23
CA LYS A 324 17.17 23.78 16.18
C LYS A 324 17.51 22.30 16.25
N ASN A 325 16.88 21.58 17.15
CA ASN A 325 17.12 20.14 17.32
C ASN A 325 16.58 19.36 16.11
N ILE A 326 15.43 19.78 15.54
CA ILE A 326 14.88 19.19 14.33
C ILE A 326 15.87 19.32 13.19
N LEU A 327 16.39 20.51 12.90
CA LEU A 327 17.37 20.76 11.85
C LEU A 327 18.65 19.93 12.03
N GLU A 328 19.16 19.84 13.26
CA GLU A 328 20.34 19.01 13.57
C GLU A 328 20.10 17.53 13.26
N VAL A 329 18.91 17.02 13.56
CA VAL A 329 18.55 15.62 13.27
C VAL A 329 18.39 15.39 11.77
N TYR A 330 17.75 16.32 11.04
CA TYR A 330 17.63 16.20 9.58
C TYR A 330 19.00 16.13 8.90
N LEU A 331 19.93 17.01 9.28
CA LEU A 331 21.29 17.01 8.74
C LEU A 331 21.99 15.67 9.02
N LYS A 332 21.83 15.10 10.22
CA LYS A 332 22.38 13.77 10.53
C LYS A 332 21.76 12.65 9.71
N ILE A 333 20.44 12.67 9.49
CA ILE A 333 19.81 11.65 8.63
C ILE A 333 20.31 11.80 7.18
N MET A 334 20.49 13.03 6.69
CA MET A 334 21.02 13.29 5.35
C MET A 334 22.48 12.86 5.18
N GLU A 335 23.28 12.84 6.27
CA GLU A 335 24.64 12.25 6.24
C GLU A 335 24.60 10.71 6.13
N GLU A 336 23.54 10.07 6.68
CA GLU A 336 23.38 8.61 6.63
C GLU A 336 22.76 8.13 5.30
N ILE A 337 21.85 8.92 4.72
CA ILE A 337 21.12 8.53 3.50
C ILE A 337 20.90 9.72 2.56
N ASP A 338 21.27 9.54 1.30
CA ASP A 338 20.96 10.48 0.22
C ASP A 338 19.52 10.26 -0.26
N SER A 339 18.66 11.29 -0.09
CA SER A 339 17.24 11.22 -0.40
C SER A 339 16.69 12.59 -0.80
N GLU A 340 16.10 12.65 -2.00
CA GLU A 340 15.39 13.85 -2.49
C GLU A 340 14.22 14.22 -1.59
N ASP A 341 13.52 13.23 -1.02
CA ASP A 341 12.39 13.46 -0.11
C ASP A 341 12.84 14.18 1.17
N LEU A 342 14.03 13.85 1.72
CA LEU A 342 14.58 14.56 2.89
C LEU A 342 14.99 15.98 2.56
N ILE A 343 15.53 16.22 1.38
CA ILE A 343 15.88 17.57 0.93
C ILE A 343 14.60 18.41 0.85
N SER A 344 13.58 17.89 0.17
CA SER A 344 12.28 18.56 0.06
C SER A 344 11.62 18.79 1.42
N ALA A 345 11.71 17.82 2.33
CA ALA A 345 11.20 17.96 3.70
C ALA A 345 11.94 19.08 4.48
N LEU A 346 13.27 19.18 4.33
CA LEU A 346 14.04 20.26 4.93
C LEU A 346 13.68 21.62 4.34
N GLU A 347 13.52 21.72 3.03
CA GLU A 347 13.08 22.94 2.35
C GLU A 347 11.71 23.39 2.87
N MET A 348 10.75 22.49 3.02
CA MET A 348 9.42 22.80 3.60
C MET A 348 9.54 23.36 5.02
N ILE A 349 10.42 22.80 5.86
CA ILE A 349 10.68 23.32 7.22
C ILE A 349 11.24 24.74 7.15
N MET A 350 12.26 24.96 6.29
CA MET A 350 12.92 26.27 6.17
C MET A 350 11.99 27.36 5.60
N GLU A 351 11.02 27.00 4.79
CA GLU A 351 10.03 27.95 4.25
C GLU A 351 8.98 28.35 5.30
N ARG A 352 8.73 27.50 6.29
CA ARG A 352 7.69 27.73 7.32
C ARG A 352 8.20 28.47 8.55
N PHE A 353 9.49 28.43 8.87
CA PHE A 353 10.12 29.08 10.02
C PHE A 353 11.07 30.19 9.63
#